data_b68f6d71e006bec49296d53c2d1abc05
#
_entry.id   b68f6d71e006bec49296d53c2d1abc05
#
_cell.length_a   1.000
_cell.length_b   1.000
_cell.length_c   1.000
_cell.angle_alpha   90.00
_cell.angle_beta   90.00
_cell.angle_gamma   90.00
#
_symmetry.space_group_name_H-M   'P 1'
#
loop_
_entity.id
_entity.type
_entity.pdbx_description
1 polymer ?
#
loop_
_entity_poly.entity_id
_entity_poly.type
_entity_poly.pdbx_seq_one_letter_code
_entity_poly.pdbx_strand_id
1 'polypeptide(L)' 'MLTMKGGSSFRFRLERVRELRERKEDDAKRALADAMAEHFRAEERLRDAERNIESARAAQLDATVAT' A
#
# COMPACT_ATOMS: atom_id res chain seq x y z
N MET A 1 -37.38 -19.24 28.37
CA MET A 1 -36.03 -18.99 28.89
C MET A 1 -34.94 -19.40 27.92
N LEU A 2 -35.06 -20.55 27.28
CA LEU A 2 -34.09 -21.02 26.28
C LEU A 2 -33.99 -20.11 25.06
N THR A 3 -35.08 -19.48 24.64
CA THR A 3 -35.13 -18.56 23.51
C THR A 3 -34.37 -17.26 23.76
N MET A 4 -34.39 -16.74 24.99
CA MET A 4 -33.68 -15.54 25.35
C MET A 4 -32.16 -15.73 25.35
N LYS A 5 -31.68 -16.84 25.88
CA LYS A 5 -30.25 -17.20 25.83
C LYS A 5 -29.77 -17.44 24.41
N GLY A 6 -30.59 -18.10 23.59
CA GLY A 6 -30.27 -18.30 22.18
C GLY A 6 -30.19 -17.02 21.38
N GLY A 7 -31.11 -16.08 21.65
CA GLY A 7 -31.12 -14.76 21.01
C GLY A 7 -29.92 -13.91 21.36
N SER A 8 -29.50 -13.93 22.63
CA SER A 8 -28.29 -13.22 23.10
C SER A 8 -27.02 -13.81 22.47
N SER A 9 -26.90 -15.13 22.46
CA SER A 9 -25.79 -15.83 21.85
C SER A 9 -25.72 -15.58 20.34
N PHE A 10 -26.85 -15.54 19.68
CA PHE A 10 -26.95 -15.23 18.25
C PHE A 10 -26.49 -13.80 17.94
N ARG A 11 -26.87 -12.84 18.75
CA ARG A 11 -26.42 -11.45 18.63
C ARG A 11 -24.91 -11.33 18.76
N PHE A 12 -24.33 -11.99 19.76
CA PHE A 12 -22.87 -11.99 19.96
C PHE A 12 -22.14 -12.59 18.77
N ARG A 13 -22.68 -13.65 18.19
CA ARG A 13 -22.10 -14.25 16.98
C ARG A 13 -22.17 -13.33 15.79
N LEU A 14 -23.29 -12.64 15.60
CA LEU A 14 -23.45 -11.68 14.52
C LEU A 14 -22.51 -10.49 14.67
N GLU A 15 -22.34 -9.98 15.89
CA GLU A 15 -21.42 -8.90 16.17
C GLU A 15 -19.95 -9.31 15.89
N ARG A 16 -19.58 -10.52 16.29
CA ARG A 16 -18.25 -11.06 16.00
C ARG A 16 -18.00 -11.21 14.50
N VAL A 17 -18.98 -11.70 13.78
CA VAL A 17 -18.88 -11.84 12.32
C VAL A 17 -18.74 -10.48 11.67
N ARG A 18 -19.49 -9.49 12.13
CA ARG A 18 -19.41 -8.12 11.64
C ARG A 18 -18.03 -7.51 11.90
N GLU A 19 -17.52 -7.65 13.12
CA GLU A 19 -16.17 -7.18 13.49
C GLU A 19 -15.10 -7.86 12.65
N LEU A 20 -15.21 -9.15 12.41
CA LEU A 20 -14.28 -9.89 11.56
C LEU A 20 -14.29 -9.38 10.12
N ARG A 21 -15.47 -9.10 9.58
CA ARG A 21 -15.61 -8.52 8.24
C ARG A 21 -14.96 -7.15 8.15
N GLU A 22 -15.23 -6.30 9.14
CA GLU A 22 -14.63 -4.96 9.20
C GLU A 22 -13.12 -5.02 9.26
N ARG A 23 -12.56 -5.92 10.08
CA ARG A 23 -11.11 -6.14 10.15
C ARG A 23 -10.53 -6.61 8.83
N LYS A 24 -11.20 -7.56 8.17
CA LYS A 24 -10.77 -8.05 6.86
C LYS A 24 -10.78 -6.95 5.81
N GLU A 25 -11.81 -6.11 5.82
CA GLU A 25 -11.90 -4.96 4.92
C GLU A 25 -10.80 -3.94 5.20
N ASP A 26 -10.55 -3.64 6.47
CA ASP A 26 -9.49 -2.72 6.87
C ASP A 26 -8.11 -3.26 6.51
N ASP A 27 -7.88 -4.55 6.74
CA ASP A 27 -6.63 -5.20 6.38
C ASP A 27 -6.41 -5.20 4.86
N ALA A 28 -7.45 -5.45 4.09
CA ALA A 28 -7.38 -5.39 2.63
C ALA A 28 -7.08 -3.97 2.14
N LYS A 29 -7.71 -2.96 2.74
CA LYS A 29 -7.44 -1.55 2.43
C LYS A 29 -6.00 -1.16 2.74
N ARG A 30 -5.49 -1.60 3.89
CA ARG A 30 -4.09 -1.37 4.28
C ARG A 30 -3.12 -2.04 3.32
N ALA A 31 -3.37 -3.30 2.98
CA ALA A 31 -2.53 -4.02 2.04
C ALA A 31 -2.49 -3.33 0.68
N LEU A 32 -3.63 -2.84 0.19
CA LEU A 32 -3.71 -2.10 -1.05
C LEU A 32 -2.94 -0.77 -0.95
N ALA A 33 -3.14 -0.03 0.13
CA ALA A 33 -2.44 1.24 0.34
C ALA A 33 -0.93 1.04 0.43
N ASP A 34 -0.47 0.00 1.10
CA ASP A 34 0.95 -0.34 1.20
C ASP A 34 1.53 -0.72 -0.16
N ALA A 35 0.80 -1.52 -0.94
CA ALA A 35 1.21 -1.90 -2.29
C ALA A 35 1.30 -0.68 -3.22
N MET A 36 0.34 0.23 -3.14
CA MET A 36 0.35 1.46 -3.93
C MET A 36 1.50 2.38 -3.53
N ALA A 37 1.78 2.51 -2.23
CA ALA A 37 2.89 3.31 -1.74
C ALA A 37 4.23 2.73 -2.19
N GLU A 38 4.37 1.42 -2.19
CA GLU A 38 5.57 0.74 -2.66
C GLU A 38 5.78 0.92 -4.16
N HIS A 39 4.71 0.79 -4.93
CA HIS A 39 4.73 1.05 -6.37
C HIS A 39 5.14 2.49 -6.67
N PHE A 40 4.60 3.45 -5.96
CA PHE A 40 4.93 4.87 -6.09
C PHE A 40 6.42 5.11 -5.79
N ARG A 41 6.94 4.52 -4.72
CA ARG A 41 8.37 4.62 -4.38
C ARG A 41 9.28 4.00 -5.42
N ALA A 42 8.85 2.89 -6.01
CA ALA A 42 9.61 2.25 -7.09
C ALA A 42 9.65 3.13 -8.34
N GLU A 43 8.55 3.76 -8.70
CA GLU A 43 8.49 4.72 -9.81
C GLU A 43 9.37 5.94 -9.55
N GLU A 44 9.36 6.46 -8.33
CA GLU A 44 10.22 7.57 -7.93
C GLU A 44 11.70 7.23 -8.07
N ARG A 45 12.09 6.04 -7.61
CA ARG A 45 13.48 5.56 -7.76
C ARG A 45 13.88 5.42 -9.22
N LEU A 46 12.98 4.97 -10.06
CA LEU A 46 13.23 4.86 -11.50
C LEU A 46 13.45 6.24 -12.11
N ARG A 47 12.62 7.20 -11.80
CA ARG A 47 12.77 8.59 -12.28
C ARG A 47 14.08 9.21 -11.81
N ASP A 48 14.45 8.97 -10.55
CA ASP A 48 15.70 9.47 -10.00
C ASP A 48 16.90 8.85 -10.72
N ALA A 49 16.84 7.55 -10.99
CA ALA A 49 17.89 6.87 -11.74
C ALA A 49 18.00 7.41 -13.17
N GLU A 50 16.89 7.65 -13.83
CA GLU A 50 16.87 8.25 -15.18
C GLU A 50 17.46 9.66 -15.18
N ARG A 51 17.11 10.48 -14.19
CA ARG A 51 17.68 11.82 -14.04
C ARG A 51 19.18 11.78 -13.79
N ASN A 52 19.64 10.84 -12.98
CA ASN A 52 21.07 10.66 -12.71
C ASN A 52 21.85 10.24 -13.95
N ILE A 53 21.28 9.35 -14.75
CA ILE A 53 21.89 8.93 -16.02
C ILE A 53 21.97 10.12 -16.98
N GLU A 54 20.89 10.88 -17.10
CA GLU A 54 20.85 12.05 -17.98
C GLU A 54 21.83 13.13 -17.53
N SER A 55 21.92 13.37 -16.23
CA SER A 55 22.86 14.29 -15.63
C SER A 55 24.31 13.85 -15.87
N ALA A 56 24.59 12.57 -15.74
CA ALA A 56 25.91 12.01 -16.02
C ALA A 56 26.29 12.14 -17.50
N ARG A 57 25.36 11.92 -18.39
CA ARG A 57 25.56 12.10 -19.84
C ARG A 57 25.86 13.56 -20.21
N ALA A 58 25.11 14.49 -19.61
CA ALA A 58 25.31 15.92 -19.83
C ALA A 58 26.70 16.35 -19.33
N ALA A 59 27.10 15.88 -18.15
CA ALA A 59 28.45 16.16 -17.61
C ALA A 59 29.53 15.59 -18.49
N GLN A 60 29.34 14.40 -19.05
CA GLN A 60 30.29 13.76 -19.95
C GLN A 60 30.40 14.52 -21.28
N LEU A 61 29.30 15.00 -21.83
CA LEU A 61 29.29 15.83 -23.02
C LEU A 61 30.00 17.16 -22.80
N ASP A 62 29.73 17.80 -21.69
CA ASP A 62 30.39 19.06 -21.33
C ASP A 62 31.93 18.87 -21.19
N ALA A 63 32.33 17.79 -20.54
CA ALA A 63 33.77 17.47 -20.43
C ALA A 63 34.42 17.20 -21.79
N THR A 64 33.72 16.53 -22.69
CA THR A 64 34.20 16.25 -24.05
C THR A 64 34.30 17.50 -24.88
N VAL A 65 33.37 18.43 -24.76
CA VAL A 65 33.36 19.70 -25.48
C VAL A 65 34.44 20.64 -24.93
N ALA A 66 34.75 20.57 -23.63
CA ALA A 66 35.75 21.40 -22.99
C ALA A 66 37.21 21.02 -23.37
N THR A 67 37.37 19.80 -23.86
CA THR A 67 38.70 19.37 -24.34
C THR A 67 38.85 19.59 -25.84
#